data_e25e48fc4ee95064d1354a40a4f040d3
#
_entry.id   e25e48fc4ee95064d1354a40a4f040d3
#
_cell.length_a   1.000
_cell.length_b   1.000
_cell.length_c   1.000
_cell.angle_alpha   90.00
_cell.angle_beta   90.00
_cell.angle_gamma   90.00
#
_symmetry.space_group_name_H-M   'P 1'
#
loop_
_entity.id
_entity.type
_entity.pdbx_description
1 polymer ?
#
loop_
_entity_poly.entity_id
_entity_poly.type
_entity_poly.pdbx_seq_one_letter_code
_entity_poly.pdbx_strand_id
1 'polypeptide(L)'
;MLTLDCIYRASFALKNVIRRTDLIYAPQINNESQIYLKPENLQYTGSFKLRGACYKISCLTEEEKSRGVIACSAGNHAQGVALGATKHGIKSLICLPEGAPISKVEATKRYGADVCLVPGVYDDAYQKALQLKEEKGYTFIHPFDDEYVIAGQGTIGLELLNQLPDVEVVIVPIGGGGLISGVAYALKSLKPDVKVYGVQAQGAPSMLQSIEHERRECLSSVSTIADGIAVKEPGEHTFDLCSKYVDGIVTVTEDEICAAILALMEQQKLIAEGAGAVAVAAAMFNKVPVTGKKTICVVSGGNIDVTILSRVIGRGLDMSGRSYTVTLDLHDKPGELMGVATIVARLGGNIISVLHERNNNSNVTACFLRLVMETRNAEHISLIRNALLEAGYTIVN
;
A
#
# COMPACT_ATOMS: atom_id res chain seq x y z
N MET A 1 -28.90 -1.62 -3.91
CA MET A 1 -28.08 -1.94 -5.13
C MET A 1 -27.39 -0.67 -5.61
N LEU A 2 -26.09 -0.70 -5.80
CA LEU A 2 -25.30 0.45 -6.26
C LEU A 2 -25.81 0.99 -7.60
N THR A 3 -25.98 2.32 -7.69
CA THR A 3 -26.42 3.00 -8.90
C THR A 3 -25.49 4.16 -9.22
N LEU A 4 -25.44 4.57 -10.48
CA LEU A 4 -24.66 5.75 -10.89
C LEU A 4 -25.19 7.04 -10.19
N ASP A 5 -26.49 7.14 -9.95
CA ASP A 5 -27.09 8.23 -9.18
C ASP A 5 -26.55 8.32 -7.75
N CYS A 6 -26.34 7.15 -7.07
CA CYS A 6 -25.70 7.14 -5.75
C CYS A 6 -24.28 7.71 -5.78
N ILE A 7 -23.51 7.42 -6.84
CA ILE A 7 -22.14 7.95 -7.00
C ILE A 7 -22.17 9.46 -7.28
N TYR A 8 -23.09 9.95 -8.09
CA TYR A 8 -23.25 11.40 -8.31
C TYR A 8 -23.68 12.13 -7.03
N ARG A 9 -24.61 11.56 -6.26
CA ARG A 9 -24.99 12.10 -4.94
C ARG A 9 -23.80 12.12 -3.99
N ALA A 10 -23.00 11.05 -3.97
CA ALA A 10 -21.76 11.00 -3.21
C ALA A 10 -20.78 12.10 -3.63
N SER A 11 -20.59 12.29 -4.92
CA SER A 11 -19.72 13.35 -5.47
C SER A 11 -20.17 14.74 -5.03
N PHE A 12 -21.48 15.01 -5.03
CA PHE A 12 -22.03 16.28 -4.57
C PHE A 12 -21.85 16.46 -3.06
N ALA A 13 -22.18 15.45 -2.26
CA ALA A 13 -22.07 15.50 -0.80
C ALA A 13 -20.60 15.67 -0.33
N LEU A 14 -19.65 15.11 -1.07
CA LEU A 14 -18.24 15.14 -0.71
C LEU A 14 -17.48 16.39 -1.20
N LYS A 15 -18.08 17.23 -2.05
CA LYS A 15 -17.41 18.34 -2.73
C LYS A 15 -16.59 19.26 -1.81
N ASN A 16 -17.07 19.54 -0.59
CA ASN A 16 -16.42 20.41 0.37
C ASN A 16 -15.83 19.63 1.57
N VAL A 17 -15.89 18.31 1.54
CA VAL A 17 -15.50 17.43 2.65
C VAL A 17 -14.15 16.79 2.41
N ILE A 18 -13.87 16.48 1.15
CA ILE A 18 -12.62 15.85 0.71
C ILE A 18 -11.75 16.83 -0.07
N ARG A 19 -10.47 16.48 -0.21
CA ARG A 19 -9.58 17.13 -1.16
C ARG A 19 -9.81 16.55 -2.55
N ARG A 20 -10.01 17.39 -3.56
CA ARG A 20 -9.85 16.94 -4.95
C ARG A 20 -8.37 16.68 -5.21
N THR A 21 -8.03 15.48 -5.63
CA THR A 21 -6.67 15.10 -5.99
C THR A 21 -6.53 15.14 -7.52
N ASP A 22 -5.65 15.98 -8.04
CA ASP A 22 -5.43 16.05 -9.48
C ASP A 22 -4.46 14.96 -9.95
N LEU A 23 -4.59 14.55 -11.22
CA LEU A 23 -3.70 13.56 -11.81
C LEU A 23 -2.28 14.11 -11.96
N ILE A 24 -1.30 13.29 -11.66
CA ILE A 24 0.13 13.58 -11.84
C ILE A 24 0.65 12.73 -12.99
N TYR A 25 1.19 13.36 -14.03
CA TYR A 25 1.85 12.66 -15.13
C TYR A 25 3.21 12.12 -14.66
N ALA A 26 3.45 10.82 -14.83
CA ALA A 26 4.59 10.09 -14.28
C ALA A 26 5.26 9.19 -15.35
N PRO A 27 5.87 9.78 -16.40
CA PRO A 27 6.42 9.02 -17.53
C PRO A 27 7.58 8.10 -17.12
N GLN A 28 8.27 8.38 -16.02
CA GLN A 28 9.40 7.57 -15.55
C GLN A 28 8.97 6.22 -14.95
N ILE A 29 7.68 6.06 -14.59
CA ILE A 29 7.17 4.81 -14.02
C ILE A 29 7.18 3.68 -15.06
N ASN A 30 6.86 4.02 -16.32
CA ASN A 30 6.95 3.08 -17.43
C ASN A 30 7.17 3.88 -18.74
N ASN A 31 8.34 3.70 -19.36
CA ASN A 31 8.76 4.49 -20.53
C ASN A 31 7.99 4.13 -21.81
N GLU A 32 7.28 3.00 -21.82
CA GLU A 32 6.51 2.54 -22.98
C GLU A 32 5.04 2.97 -22.92
N SER A 33 4.66 3.77 -21.91
CA SER A 33 3.26 4.08 -21.59
C SER A 33 3.10 5.52 -21.09
N GLN A 34 1.90 6.08 -21.22
CA GLN A 34 1.55 7.35 -20.60
C GLN A 34 0.92 7.09 -19.23
N ILE A 35 1.75 7.08 -18.20
CA ILE A 35 1.30 6.80 -16.84
C ILE A 35 0.88 8.09 -16.13
N TYR A 36 -0.30 8.05 -15.51
CA TYR A 36 -0.83 9.08 -14.62
C TYR A 36 -1.12 8.48 -13.25
N LEU A 37 -0.88 9.24 -12.20
CA LEU A 37 -1.13 8.83 -10.83
C LEU A 37 -2.35 9.57 -10.28
N LYS A 38 -3.29 8.84 -9.67
CA LYS A 38 -4.36 9.42 -8.86
C LYS A 38 -3.94 9.40 -7.39
N PRO A 39 -3.41 10.52 -6.84
CA PRO A 39 -2.70 10.53 -5.56
C PRO A 39 -3.65 10.64 -4.36
N GLU A 40 -4.42 9.59 -4.06
CA GLU A 40 -5.30 9.54 -2.88
C GLU A 40 -4.51 9.47 -1.55
N ASN A 41 -3.20 9.22 -1.60
CA ASN A 41 -2.29 9.42 -0.48
C ASN A 41 -2.19 10.89 -0.04
N LEU A 42 -2.58 11.84 -0.88
CA LEU A 42 -2.63 13.27 -0.54
C LEU A 42 -4.00 13.73 0.00
N GLN A 43 -4.95 12.82 0.21
CA GLN A 43 -6.23 13.12 0.83
C GLN A 43 -6.02 13.58 2.30
N TYR A 44 -6.98 14.27 2.91
CA TYR A 44 -6.85 14.82 4.27
C TYR A 44 -6.44 13.80 5.33
N THR A 45 -6.91 12.53 5.21
CA THR A 45 -6.50 11.43 6.09
C THR A 45 -5.39 10.56 5.51
N GLY A 46 -4.72 11.02 4.46
CA GLY A 46 -3.67 10.27 3.80
C GLY A 46 -4.14 9.04 3.01
N SER A 47 -5.45 8.89 2.75
CA SER A 47 -5.99 7.79 1.93
C SER A 47 -7.40 8.05 1.41
N PHE A 48 -7.80 7.31 0.39
CA PHE A 48 -9.14 7.33 -0.23
C PHE A 48 -10.29 6.99 0.73
N LYS A 49 -10.00 6.30 1.83
CA LYS A 49 -11.00 5.79 2.79
C LYS A 49 -11.94 6.87 3.32
N LEU A 50 -11.47 8.09 3.39
CA LEU A 50 -12.27 9.25 3.79
C LEU A 50 -13.53 9.40 2.93
N ARG A 51 -13.45 9.17 1.62
CA ARG A 51 -14.56 9.34 0.68
C ARG A 51 -15.77 8.47 1.06
N GLY A 52 -15.55 7.16 1.15
CA GLY A 52 -16.63 6.23 1.51
C GLY A 52 -17.14 6.40 2.92
N ALA A 53 -16.25 6.61 3.89
CA ALA A 53 -16.63 6.83 5.29
C ALA A 53 -17.50 8.09 5.44
N CYS A 54 -17.08 9.23 4.88
CA CYS A 54 -17.84 10.47 4.94
C CYS A 54 -19.20 10.36 4.23
N TYR A 55 -19.24 9.75 3.04
CA TYR A 55 -20.51 9.60 2.34
C TYR A 55 -21.50 8.72 3.11
N LYS A 56 -21.06 7.56 3.61
CA LYS A 56 -21.90 6.70 4.47
C LYS A 56 -22.43 7.47 5.67
N ILE A 57 -21.57 8.18 6.37
CA ILE A 57 -21.96 8.97 7.56
C ILE A 57 -22.94 10.09 7.20
N SER A 58 -22.80 10.75 6.06
CA SER A 58 -23.72 11.78 5.60
C SER A 58 -25.12 11.24 5.31
N CYS A 59 -25.24 9.97 4.94
CA CYS A 59 -26.50 9.30 4.62
C CYS A 59 -27.25 8.74 5.85
N LEU A 60 -26.69 8.84 7.05
CA LEU A 60 -27.32 8.36 8.28
C LEU A 60 -28.55 9.21 8.63
N THR A 61 -29.57 8.56 9.17
CA THR A 61 -30.73 9.25 9.75
C THR A 61 -30.34 10.05 10.99
N GLU A 62 -31.16 11.04 11.40
CA GLU A 62 -30.88 11.82 12.61
C GLU A 62 -30.84 10.95 13.87
N GLU A 63 -31.61 9.86 13.89
CA GLU A 63 -31.58 8.89 14.99
C GLU A 63 -30.27 8.14 15.03
N GLU A 64 -29.76 7.63 13.90
CA GLU A 64 -28.46 6.97 13.81
C GLU A 64 -27.31 7.93 14.18
N LYS A 65 -27.37 9.18 13.69
CA LYS A 65 -26.39 10.22 14.04
C LYS A 65 -26.35 10.49 15.53
N SER A 66 -27.50 10.55 16.18
CA SER A 66 -27.62 10.83 17.63
C SER A 66 -26.96 9.74 18.48
N ARG A 67 -27.03 8.47 18.03
CA ARG A 67 -26.39 7.33 18.68
C ARG A 67 -24.89 7.26 18.43
N GLY A 68 -24.42 7.80 17.31
CA GLY A 68 -23.02 7.78 16.92
C GLY A 68 -22.65 6.59 16.04
N VAL A 69 -21.37 6.55 15.63
CA VAL A 69 -20.84 5.52 14.74
C VAL A 69 -19.73 4.72 15.38
N ILE A 70 -19.55 3.47 14.95
CA ILE A 70 -18.48 2.60 15.39
C ILE A 70 -17.80 1.93 14.18
N ALA A 71 -16.50 1.72 14.27
CA ALA A 71 -15.75 0.95 13.29
C ALA A 71 -14.65 0.11 13.95
N CYS A 72 -14.19 -0.93 13.25
CA CYS A 72 -13.00 -1.69 13.63
C CYS A 72 -11.95 -1.49 12.55
N SER A 73 -10.85 -0.84 12.90
CA SER A 73 -9.69 -0.65 12.01
C SER A 73 -8.53 -0.01 12.75
N ALA A 74 -7.32 -0.51 12.55
CA ALA A 74 -6.09 0.13 13.03
C ALA A 74 -5.40 1.00 11.95
N GLY A 75 -6.07 1.30 10.82
CA GLY A 75 -5.45 1.99 9.68
C GLY A 75 -6.30 3.09 9.07
N ASN A 76 -6.28 3.16 7.76
CA ASN A 76 -6.90 4.22 6.95
C ASN A 76 -8.41 4.39 7.19
N HIS A 77 -9.13 3.29 7.42
CA HIS A 77 -10.57 3.35 7.64
C HIS A 77 -10.91 4.02 8.97
N ALA A 78 -10.16 3.73 10.04
CA ALA A 78 -10.30 4.39 11.33
C ALA A 78 -10.25 5.91 11.22
N GLN A 79 -9.21 6.41 10.56
CA GLN A 79 -9.01 7.85 10.34
C GLN A 79 -10.12 8.46 9.46
N GLY A 80 -10.55 7.72 8.43
CA GLY A 80 -11.66 8.15 7.57
C GLY A 80 -12.98 8.29 8.32
N VAL A 81 -13.32 7.32 9.18
CA VAL A 81 -14.52 7.36 10.02
C VAL A 81 -14.41 8.47 11.07
N ALA A 82 -13.26 8.58 11.75
CA ALA A 82 -13.04 9.60 12.76
C ALA A 82 -13.24 11.03 12.20
N LEU A 83 -12.55 11.36 11.11
CA LEU A 83 -12.69 12.68 10.49
C LEU A 83 -14.10 12.88 9.91
N GLY A 84 -14.68 11.85 9.28
CA GLY A 84 -16.03 11.91 8.73
C GLY A 84 -17.08 12.20 9.80
N ALA A 85 -17.01 11.51 10.93
CA ALA A 85 -17.93 11.73 12.06
C ALA A 85 -17.74 13.13 12.67
N THR A 86 -16.51 13.55 12.91
CA THR A 86 -16.17 14.87 13.45
C THR A 86 -16.71 16.01 12.56
N LYS A 87 -16.57 15.90 11.22
CA LYS A 87 -17.11 16.88 10.28
C LYS A 87 -18.64 17.00 10.30
N HIS A 88 -19.34 15.96 10.74
CA HIS A 88 -20.79 15.93 10.88
C HIS A 88 -21.27 16.13 12.33
N GLY A 89 -20.36 16.41 13.28
CA GLY A 89 -20.71 16.57 14.69
C GLY A 89 -21.19 15.29 15.37
N ILE A 90 -20.80 14.12 14.86
CA ILE A 90 -21.25 12.80 15.32
C ILE A 90 -20.14 12.16 16.16
N LYS A 91 -20.50 11.51 17.27
CA LYS A 91 -19.57 10.73 18.07
C LYS A 91 -19.11 9.49 17.30
N SER A 92 -17.82 9.20 17.36
CA SER A 92 -17.27 7.98 16.76
C SER A 92 -16.43 7.21 17.77
N LEU A 93 -16.57 5.88 17.75
CA LEU A 93 -15.76 4.94 18.53
C LEU A 93 -15.03 4.00 17.59
N ILE A 94 -13.72 3.89 17.76
CA ILE A 94 -12.90 2.99 16.94
C ILE A 94 -12.33 1.88 17.81
N CYS A 95 -12.69 0.64 17.51
CA CYS A 95 -12.10 -0.54 18.12
C CYS A 95 -10.84 -0.96 17.38
N LEU A 96 -9.75 -1.18 18.10
CA LEU A 96 -8.49 -1.64 17.56
C LEU A 96 -7.81 -2.65 18.51
N PRO A 97 -6.98 -3.55 18.00
CA PRO A 97 -6.13 -4.39 18.85
C PRO A 97 -5.23 -3.54 19.74
N GLU A 98 -5.01 -4.00 20.98
CA GLU A 98 -4.11 -3.33 21.93
C GLU A 98 -2.67 -3.22 21.40
N GLY A 99 -2.24 -4.17 20.57
CA GLY A 99 -0.94 -4.16 19.90
C GLY A 99 -0.84 -3.22 18.68
N ALA A 100 -1.86 -2.41 18.37
CA ALA A 100 -1.81 -1.46 17.27
C ALA A 100 -0.71 -0.40 17.48
N PRO A 101 0.01 0.02 16.42
CA PRO A 101 1.03 1.07 16.53
C PRO A 101 0.49 2.35 17.16
N ILE A 102 1.22 2.90 18.13
CA ILE A 102 0.83 4.12 18.86
C ILE A 102 0.56 5.28 17.88
N SER A 103 1.35 5.41 16.83
CA SER A 103 1.17 6.43 15.80
C SER A 103 -0.22 6.37 15.14
N LYS A 104 -0.75 5.16 14.87
CA LYS A 104 -2.07 4.95 14.28
C LYS A 104 -3.21 5.25 15.28
N VAL A 105 -3.02 4.88 16.56
CA VAL A 105 -3.96 5.21 17.65
C VAL A 105 -4.08 6.72 17.82
N GLU A 106 -2.95 7.41 17.94
CA GLU A 106 -2.92 8.86 18.12
C GLU A 106 -3.43 9.63 16.88
N ALA A 107 -3.16 9.13 15.68
CA ALA A 107 -3.75 9.72 14.47
C ALA A 107 -5.28 9.63 14.48
N THR A 108 -5.84 8.50 14.93
CA THR A 108 -7.29 8.30 15.06
C THR A 108 -7.92 9.27 16.07
N LYS A 109 -7.31 9.39 17.26
CA LYS A 109 -7.74 10.34 18.30
C LYS A 109 -7.66 11.80 17.82
N ARG A 110 -6.60 12.15 17.07
CA ARG A 110 -6.41 13.51 16.53
C ARG A 110 -7.54 13.93 15.59
N TYR A 111 -8.17 12.97 14.92
CA TYR A 111 -9.36 13.21 14.11
C TYR A 111 -10.69 13.23 14.91
N GLY A 112 -10.61 13.14 16.24
CA GLY A 112 -11.75 13.34 17.15
C GLY A 112 -12.52 12.08 17.53
N ALA A 113 -12.02 10.89 17.24
CA ALA A 113 -12.67 9.66 17.66
C ALA A 113 -12.23 9.20 19.06
N ASP A 114 -13.16 8.62 19.79
CA ASP A 114 -12.85 7.78 20.95
C ASP A 114 -12.22 6.45 20.47
N VAL A 115 -11.33 5.89 21.27
CA VAL A 115 -10.62 4.65 20.95
C VAL A 115 -10.88 3.59 22.03
N CYS A 116 -11.26 2.40 21.59
CA CYS A 116 -11.37 1.20 22.40
C CYS A 116 -10.26 0.22 22.03
N LEU A 117 -9.24 0.10 22.90
CA LEU A 117 -8.19 -0.89 22.74
C LEU A 117 -8.70 -2.25 23.26
N VAL A 118 -8.54 -3.29 22.44
CA VAL A 118 -9.05 -4.64 22.72
C VAL A 118 -7.88 -5.61 22.77
N PRO A 119 -7.70 -6.39 23.86
CA PRO A 119 -6.72 -7.46 23.91
C PRO A 119 -6.93 -8.47 22.78
N GLY A 120 -5.83 -8.95 22.17
CA GLY A 120 -5.87 -9.93 21.09
C GLY A 120 -5.58 -9.34 19.71
N VAL A 121 -6.17 -9.93 18.67
CA VAL A 121 -5.93 -9.59 17.26
C VAL A 121 -7.09 -8.80 16.64
N TYR A 122 -7.04 -8.56 15.35
CA TYR A 122 -8.08 -7.81 14.62
C TYR A 122 -9.49 -8.41 14.80
N ASP A 123 -9.59 -9.74 14.77
CA ASP A 123 -10.90 -10.42 14.88
C ASP A 123 -11.53 -10.18 16.25
N ASP A 124 -10.74 -10.12 17.34
CA ASP A 124 -11.24 -9.81 18.68
C ASP A 124 -11.76 -8.36 18.76
N ALA A 125 -11.04 -7.42 18.17
CA ALA A 125 -11.47 -6.02 18.10
C ALA A 125 -12.74 -5.86 17.24
N TYR A 126 -12.87 -6.65 16.19
CA TYR A 126 -14.06 -6.67 15.34
C TYR A 126 -15.28 -7.20 16.10
N GLN A 127 -15.16 -8.33 16.80
CA GLN A 127 -16.24 -8.86 17.63
C GLN A 127 -16.64 -7.86 18.73
N LYS A 128 -15.66 -7.20 19.37
CA LYS A 128 -15.95 -6.14 20.35
C LYS A 128 -16.70 -4.97 19.76
N ALA A 129 -16.37 -4.56 18.53
CA ALA A 129 -17.10 -3.51 17.85
C ALA A 129 -18.56 -3.90 17.55
N LEU A 130 -18.80 -5.15 17.14
CA LEU A 130 -20.15 -5.70 16.94
C LEU A 130 -20.93 -5.77 18.25
N GLN A 131 -20.32 -6.22 19.34
CA GLN A 131 -20.94 -6.23 20.67
C GLN A 131 -21.38 -4.83 21.08
N LEU A 132 -20.47 -3.84 20.97
CA LEU A 132 -20.76 -2.45 21.34
C LEU A 132 -21.82 -1.79 20.41
N LYS A 133 -21.86 -2.19 19.14
CA LYS A 133 -22.93 -1.79 18.22
C LYS A 133 -24.29 -2.19 18.78
N GLU A 134 -24.47 -3.45 19.19
CA GLU A 134 -25.74 -3.94 19.71
C GLU A 134 -26.07 -3.32 21.09
N GLU A 135 -25.11 -3.24 22.01
CA GLU A 135 -25.31 -2.71 23.36
C GLU A 135 -25.65 -1.22 23.42
N LYS A 136 -25.01 -0.42 22.54
CA LYS A 136 -25.11 1.06 22.55
C LYS A 136 -25.86 1.63 21.36
N GLY A 137 -26.28 0.79 20.42
CA GLY A 137 -27.02 1.20 19.24
C GLY A 137 -26.20 2.00 18.22
N TYR A 138 -24.86 1.92 18.24
CA TYR A 138 -24.03 2.58 17.25
C TYR A 138 -24.29 2.06 15.83
N THR A 139 -24.14 2.92 14.82
CA THR A 139 -24.12 2.49 13.44
C THR A 139 -22.72 2.03 13.07
N PHE A 140 -22.58 0.77 12.65
CA PHE A 140 -21.28 0.22 12.20
C PHE A 140 -20.95 0.73 10.80
N ILE A 141 -19.78 1.31 10.63
CA ILE A 141 -19.27 1.77 9.33
C ILE A 141 -18.32 0.71 8.78
N HIS A 142 -18.81 -0.07 7.80
CA HIS A 142 -18.04 -1.16 7.19
C HIS A 142 -16.88 -0.62 6.35
N PRO A 143 -15.67 -1.23 6.38
CA PRO A 143 -14.49 -0.69 5.70
C PRO A 143 -14.53 -0.78 4.17
N PHE A 144 -15.41 -1.62 3.56
CA PHE A 144 -15.49 -1.82 2.11
C PHE A 144 -16.83 -2.39 1.60
N ASP A 145 -17.53 -3.26 2.34
CA ASP A 145 -18.71 -3.97 1.86
C ASP A 145 -20.01 -3.29 2.33
N ASP A 146 -20.22 -2.06 1.86
CA ASP A 146 -21.40 -1.24 2.09
C ASP A 146 -21.64 -0.38 0.85
N GLU A 147 -22.86 -0.34 0.35
CA GLU A 147 -23.22 0.35 -0.90
C GLU A 147 -22.88 1.85 -0.87
N TYR A 148 -23.08 2.53 0.26
CA TYR A 148 -22.74 3.95 0.39
C TYR A 148 -21.22 4.15 0.47
N VAL A 149 -20.52 3.26 1.17
CA VAL A 149 -19.04 3.28 1.19
C VAL A 149 -18.50 3.07 -0.22
N ILE A 150 -19.00 2.07 -0.96
CA ILE A 150 -18.62 1.79 -2.35
C ILE A 150 -18.94 3.00 -3.26
N ALA A 151 -20.13 3.62 -3.10
CA ALA A 151 -20.51 4.81 -3.87
C ALA A 151 -19.57 5.99 -3.61
N GLY A 152 -19.19 6.24 -2.36
CA GLY A 152 -18.19 7.25 -2.00
C GLY A 152 -16.85 7.03 -2.69
N GLN A 153 -16.37 5.78 -2.73
CA GLN A 153 -15.14 5.41 -3.46
C GLN A 153 -15.29 5.59 -4.98
N GLY A 154 -16.48 5.31 -5.51
CA GLY A 154 -16.81 5.48 -6.93
C GLY A 154 -16.67 6.91 -7.44
N THR A 155 -16.69 7.91 -6.56
CA THR A 155 -16.42 9.30 -6.94
C THR A 155 -15.05 9.51 -7.56
N ILE A 156 -14.07 8.65 -7.23
CA ILE A 156 -12.76 8.64 -7.90
C ILE A 156 -12.95 8.36 -9.39
N GLY A 157 -13.76 7.38 -9.78
CA GLY A 157 -14.02 7.06 -11.19
C GLY A 157 -14.59 8.26 -11.97
N LEU A 158 -15.49 9.05 -11.38
CA LEU A 158 -15.99 10.30 -11.98
C LEU A 158 -14.86 11.33 -12.16
N GLU A 159 -14.01 11.48 -11.15
CA GLU A 159 -12.86 12.40 -11.21
C GLU A 159 -11.85 11.97 -12.29
N LEU A 160 -11.59 10.67 -12.45
CA LEU A 160 -10.68 10.15 -13.47
C LEU A 160 -11.16 10.50 -14.88
N LEU A 161 -12.43 10.27 -15.21
CA LEU A 161 -12.99 10.60 -16.51
C LEU A 161 -13.03 12.11 -16.78
N ASN A 162 -13.24 12.92 -15.74
CA ASN A 162 -13.21 14.36 -15.87
C ASN A 162 -11.79 14.91 -16.11
N GLN A 163 -10.77 14.30 -15.47
CA GLN A 163 -9.37 14.75 -15.54
C GLN A 163 -8.61 14.18 -16.76
N LEU A 164 -8.98 12.97 -17.22
CA LEU A 164 -8.41 12.33 -18.41
C LEU A 164 -9.52 11.61 -19.20
N PRO A 165 -10.30 12.35 -20.01
CA PRO A 165 -11.45 11.78 -20.73
C PRO A 165 -11.09 10.66 -21.71
N ASP A 166 -9.87 10.61 -22.18
CA ASP A 166 -9.35 9.63 -23.14
C ASP A 166 -8.51 8.51 -22.46
N VAL A 167 -8.68 8.31 -21.15
CA VAL A 167 -8.08 7.17 -20.44
C VAL A 167 -8.50 5.84 -21.06
N GLU A 168 -7.55 4.93 -21.16
CA GLU A 168 -7.76 3.58 -21.72
C GLU A 168 -7.66 2.49 -20.67
N VAL A 169 -6.78 2.66 -19.66
CA VAL A 169 -6.53 1.68 -18.60
C VAL A 169 -6.56 2.36 -17.24
N VAL A 170 -7.20 1.73 -16.27
CA VAL A 170 -7.18 2.15 -14.86
C VAL A 170 -6.78 0.98 -14.00
N ILE A 171 -5.76 1.17 -13.16
CA ILE A 171 -5.22 0.15 -12.26
C ILE A 171 -5.54 0.53 -10.82
N VAL A 172 -6.20 -0.37 -10.09
CA VAL A 172 -6.76 -0.08 -8.77
C VAL A 172 -6.34 -1.16 -7.76
N PRO A 173 -5.85 -0.79 -6.56
CA PRO A 173 -5.57 -1.74 -5.48
C PRO A 173 -6.83 -2.46 -5.00
N ILE A 174 -6.71 -3.75 -4.68
CA ILE A 174 -7.77 -4.57 -4.10
C ILE A 174 -7.35 -5.14 -2.74
N GLY A 175 -8.07 -4.76 -1.69
CA GLY A 175 -8.20 -5.53 -0.46
C GLY A 175 -9.56 -6.24 -0.43
N GLY A 176 -10.49 -5.77 0.39
CA GLY A 176 -11.87 -6.27 0.41
C GLY A 176 -12.74 -5.86 -0.79
N GLY A 177 -12.22 -5.09 -1.75
CA GLY A 177 -12.89 -4.79 -3.03
C GLY A 177 -13.62 -3.44 -3.11
N GLY A 178 -13.86 -2.71 -2.00
CA GLY A 178 -14.73 -1.53 -2.00
C GLY A 178 -14.27 -0.38 -2.92
N LEU A 179 -12.96 -0.15 -3.03
CA LEU A 179 -12.40 0.89 -3.90
C LEU A 179 -12.64 0.55 -5.38
N ILE A 180 -12.17 -0.61 -5.80
CA ILE A 180 -12.26 -1.01 -7.21
C ILE A 180 -13.70 -1.20 -7.65
N SER A 181 -14.58 -1.73 -6.80
CA SER A 181 -16.02 -1.89 -7.08
C SER A 181 -16.66 -0.56 -7.45
N GLY A 182 -16.42 0.48 -6.64
CA GLY A 182 -16.95 1.83 -6.90
C GLY A 182 -16.35 2.45 -8.16
N VAL A 183 -15.03 2.37 -8.32
CA VAL A 183 -14.31 2.94 -9.47
C VAL A 183 -14.70 2.22 -10.76
N ALA A 184 -14.68 0.88 -10.78
CA ALA A 184 -15.02 0.10 -11.97
C ALA A 184 -16.47 0.31 -12.38
N TYR A 185 -17.41 0.30 -11.41
CA TYR A 185 -18.81 0.57 -11.69
C TYR A 185 -19.01 1.94 -12.35
N ALA A 186 -18.40 3.00 -11.81
CA ALA A 186 -18.50 4.35 -12.36
C ALA A 186 -17.92 4.43 -13.79
N LEU A 187 -16.71 3.87 -13.98
CA LEU A 187 -16.05 3.86 -15.28
C LEU A 187 -16.83 3.08 -16.33
N LYS A 188 -17.21 1.84 -16.03
CA LYS A 188 -17.94 0.97 -16.98
C LYS A 188 -19.34 1.50 -17.31
N SER A 189 -19.98 2.22 -16.39
CA SER A 189 -21.28 2.85 -16.64
C SER A 189 -21.20 4.04 -17.58
N LEU A 190 -20.08 4.80 -17.58
CA LEU A 190 -19.91 6.03 -18.34
C LEU A 190 -19.03 5.87 -19.58
N LYS A 191 -18.06 4.99 -19.53
CA LYS A 191 -17.11 4.70 -20.59
C LYS A 191 -16.78 3.20 -20.60
N PRO A 192 -17.63 2.32 -21.17
CA PRO A 192 -17.49 0.87 -21.09
C PRO A 192 -16.18 0.31 -21.64
N ASP A 193 -15.56 1.01 -22.58
CA ASP A 193 -14.33 0.59 -23.26
C ASP A 193 -13.08 0.71 -22.36
N VAL A 194 -13.12 1.51 -21.29
CA VAL A 194 -12.00 1.63 -20.33
C VAL A 194 -11.74 0.27 -19.68
N LYS A 195 -10.50 -0.18 -19.72
CA LYS A 195 -10.08 -1.39 -19.03
C LYS A 195 -9.73 -1.11 -17.58
N VAL A 196 -10.32 -1.86 -16.66
CA VAL A 196 -10.09 -1.73 -15.22
C VAL A 196 -9.42 -3.00 -14.70
N TYR A 197 -8.18 -2.85 -14.23
CA TYR A 197 -7.42 -3.94 -13.64
C TYR A 197 -7.28 -3.77 -12.13
N GLY A 198 -7.51 -4.88 -11.41
CA GLY A 198 -7.27 -4.97 -9.99
C GLY A 198 -5.85 -5.46 -9.68
N VAL A 199 -5.29 -4.98 -8.57
CA VAL A 199 -3.99 -5.45 -8.09
C VAL A 199 -4.06 -5.84 -6.63
N GLN A 200 -3.59 -7.05 -6.32
CA GLN A 200 -3.42 -7.56 -4.96
C GLN A 200 -1.94 -7.86 -4.67
N ALA A 201 -1.57 -7.86 -3.40
CA ALA A 201 -0.29 -8.44 -3.00
C ALA A 201 -0.32 -9.96 -3.17
N GLN A 202 0.78 -10.55 -3.63
CA GLN A 202 0.89 -12.01 -3.82
C GLN A 202 0.60 -12.79 -2.52
N GLY A 203 0.92 -12.20 -1.36
CA GLY A 203 0.65 -12.80 -0.05
C GLY A 203 -0.78 -12.58 0.47
N ALA A 204 -1.70 -11.96 -0.31
CA ALA A 204 -3.09 -11.74 0.07
C ALA A 204 -4.04 -11.70 -1.15
N PRO A 205 -4.08 -12.74 -2.01
CA PRO A 205 -4.81 -12.75 -3.28
C PRO A 205 -6.27 -13.20 -3.14
N SER A 206 -6.98 -12.77 -2.08
CA SER A 206 -8.31 -13.28 -1.75
C SER A 206 -9.36 -13.04 -2.85
N MET A 207 -9.39 -11.86 -3.47
CA MET A 207 -10.33 -11.56 -4.55
C MET A 207 -9.98 -12.31 -5.84
N LEU A 208 -8.69 -12.45 -6.18
CA LEU A 208 -8.24 -13.20 -7.34
C LEU A 208 -8.69 -14.65 -7.23
N GLN A 209 -8.39 -15.33 -6.12
CA GLN A 209 -8.78 -16.71 -5.89
C GLN A 209 -10.31 -16.87 -5.89
N SER A 210 -11.03 -15.91 -5.31
CA SER A 210 -12.49 -15.93 -5.29
C SER A 210 -13.08 -15.86 -6.70
N ILE A 211 -12.52 -15.03 -7.59
CA ILE A 211 -12.98 -14.92 -8.98
C ILE A 211 -12.61 -16.16 -9.78
N GLU A 212 -11.40 -16.71 -9.61
CA GLU A 212 -10.97 -17.95 -10.28
C GLU A 212 -11.82 -19.15 -9.90
N HIS A 213 -12.30 -19.21 -8.64
CA HIS A 213 -13.16 -20.30 -8.15
C HIS A 213 -14.67 -19.99 -8.27
N GLU A 214 -15.04 -18.84 -8.83
CA GLU A 214 -16.44 -18.38 -9.00
C GLU A 214 -17.24 -18.34 -7.67
N ARG A 215 -16.56 -18.19 -6.55
CA ARG A 215 -17.14 -18.09 -5.20
C ARG A 215 -16.20 -17.34 -4.25
N ARG A 216 -16.77 -16.73 -3.22
CA ARG A 216 -15.93 -16.10 -2.18
C ARG A 216 -15.08 -17.12 -1.45
N GLU A 217 -13.78 -16.87 -1.42
CA GLU A 217 -12.80 -17.69 -0.72
C GLU A 217 -12.22 -16.92 0.48
N CYS A 218 -12.08 -17.64 1.60
CA CYS A 218 -11.39 -17.11 2.79
C CYS A 218 -10.01 -17.72 2.88
N LEU A 219 -8.97 -16.90 2.74
CA LEU A 219 -7.58 -17.33 2.86
C LEU A 219 -7.27 -17.77 4.29
N SER A 220 -6.53 -18.84 4.45
CA SER A 220 -6.08 -19.34 5.76
C SER A 220 -5.17 -18.33 6.48
N SER A 221 -4.32 -17.64 5.71
CA SER A 221 -3.41 -16.60 6.20
C SER A 221 -3.16 -15.53 5.15
N VAL A 222 -2.72 -14.35 5.59
CA VAL A 222 -2.23 -13.26 4.73
C VAL A 222 -0.91 -12.76 5.27
N SER A 223 0.03 -12.46 4.38
CA SER A 223 1.35 -11.94 4.74
C SER A 223 1.84 -10.97 3.67
N THR A 224 1.83 -9.68 3.97
CA THR A 224 2.30 -8.62 3.07
C THR A 224 2.60 -7.33 3.83
N ILE A 225 3.55 -6.53 3.31
CA ILE A 225 3.77 -5.15 3.76
C ILE A 225 2.63 -4.19 3.35
N ALA A 226 1.78 -4.61 2.42
CA ALA A 226 0.60 -3.88 1.99
C ALA A 226 -0.58 -4.10 2.95
N ASP A 227 -0.42 -3.74 4.22
CA ASP A 227 -1.39 -3.98 5.32
C ASP A 227 -2.80 -3.45 5.01
N GLY A 228 -2.93 -2.33 4.29
CA GLY A 228 -4.20 -1.76 3.89
C GLY A 228 -5.03 -2.62 2.92
N ILE A 229 -4.42 -3.63 2.29
CA ILE A 229 -5.08 -4.60 1.41
C ILE A 229 -4.91 -6.06 1.85
N ALA A 230 -4.37 -6.31 3.05
CA ALA A 230 -4.21 -7.65 3.63
C ALA A 230 -5.56 -8.19 4.14
N VAL A 231 -6.45 -8.51 3.23
CA VAL A 231 -7.82 -8.97 3.52
C VAL A 231 -7.98 -10.44 3.19
N LYS A 232 -8.43 -11.24 4.17
CA LYS A 232 -8.58 -12.70 4.02
C LYS A 232 -9.74 -13.09 3.11
N GLU A 233 -10.84 -12.33 3.13
CA GLU A 233 -12.06 -12.65 2.40
C GLU A 233 -12.66 -11.38 1.80
N PRO A 234 -13.05 -11.38 0.50
CA PRO A 234 -13.78 -10.28 -0.11
C PRO A 234 -15.17 -10.10 0.51
N GLY A 235 -15.73 -8.90 0.38
CA GLY A 235 -17.14 -8.67 0.71
C GLY A 235 -18.07 -9.36 -0.30
N GLU A 236 -19.32 -9.55 0.07
CA GLU A 236 -20.33 -10.14 -0.80
C GLU A 236 -20.66 -9.22 -1.98
N HIS A 237 -21.02 -7.96 -1.68
CA HIS A 237 -21.32 -6.97 -2.72
C HIS A 237 -20.09 -6.65 -3.57
N THR A 238 -18.91 -6.58 -2.94
CA THR A 238 -17.68 -6.26 -3.67
C THR A 238 -17.23 -7.39 -4.57
N PHE A 239 -17.43 -8.66 -4.19
CA PHE A 239 -17.17 -9.81 -5.05
C PHE A 239 -18.04 -9.76 -6.31
N ASP A 240 -19.37 -9.57 -6.16
CA ASP A 240 -20.30 -9.49 -7.28
C ASP A 240 -19.94 -8.34 -8.25
N LEU A 241 -19.60 -7.18 -7.70
CA LEU A 241 -19.22 -6.02 -8.51
C LEU A 241 -17.88 -6.23 -9.22
N CYS A 242 -16.88 -6.82 -8.55
CA CYS A 242 -15.59 -7.12 -9.17
C CYS A 242 -15.75 -8.16 -10.29
N SER A 243 -16.48 -9.24 -10.06
CA SER A 243 -16.75 -10.27 -11.07
C SER A 243 -17.41 -9.70 -12.33
N LYS A 244 -18.24 -8.66 -12.17
CA LYS A 244 -19.00 -8.08 -13.28
C LYS A 244 -18.26 -6.96 -14.02
N TYR A 245 -17.48 -6.13 -13.33
CA TYR A 245 -16.98 -4.86 -13.87
C TYR A 245 -15.46 -4.76 -13.96
N VAL A 246 -14.69 -5.70 -13.42
CA VAL A 246 -13.23 -5.72 -13.47
C VAL A 246 -12.76 -6.59 -14.62
N ASP A 247 -11.89 -6.09 -15.49
CA ASP A 247 -11.41 -6.80 -16.68
C ASP A 247 -10.34 -7.86 -16.37
N GLY A 248 -9.68 -7.76 -15.22
CA GLY A 248 -8.70 -8.74 -14.76
C GLY A 248 -8.07 -8.33 -13.44
N ILE A 249 -7.53 -9.31 -12.72
CA ILE A 249 -6.81 -9.10 -11.46
C ILE A 249 -5.42 -9.72 -11.58
N VAL A 250 -4.42 -8.98 -11.11
CA VAL A 250 -3.02 -9.43 -11.07
C VAL A 250 -2.45 -9.31 -9.67
N THR A 251 -1.37 -10.02 -9.40
CA THR A 251 -0.62 -9.90 -8.15
C THR A 251 0.76 -9.31 -8.36
N VAL A 252 1.25 -8.63 -7.32
CA VAL A 252 2.62 -8.11 -7.24
C VAL A 252 3.31 -8.67 -6.01
N THR A 253 4.62 -8.89 -6.12
CA THR A 253 5.47 -9.38 -5.03
C THR A 253 5.82 -8.27 -4.05
N GLU A 254 6.31 -8.64 -2.86
CA GLU A 254 6.78 -7.67 -1.86
C GLU A 254 7.93 -6.81 -2.42
N ASP A 255 8.82 -7.38 -3.21
CA ASP A 255 9.94 -6.68 -3.84
C ASP A 255 9.46 -5.66 -4.88
N GLU A 256 8.47 -6.02 -5.69
CA GLU A 256 7.84 -5.10 -6.65
C GLU A 256 7.12 -3.94 -5.93
N ILE A 257 6.49 -4.21 -4.80
CA ILE A 257 5.87 -3.17 -3.95
C ILE A 257 6.94 -2.23 -3.39
N CYS A 258 8.04 -2.75 -2.84
CA CYS A 258 9.16 -1.95 -2.34
C CYS A 258 9.77 -1.06 -3.43
N ALA A 259 10.00 -1.62 -4.62
CA ALA A 259 10.51 -0.87 -5.77
C ALA A 259 9.57 0.27 -6.18
N ALA A 260 8.25 0.03 -6.18
CA ALA A 260 7.26 1.05 -6.51
C ALA A 260 7.18 2.17 -5.45
N ILE A 261 7.27 1.84 -4.17
CA ILE A 261 7.35 2.84 -3.08
C ILE A 261 8.58 3.73 -3.28
N LEU A 262 9.75 3.14 -3.55
CA LEU A 262 10.99 3.87 -3.79
C LEU A 262 10.87 4.76 -5.04
N ALA A 263 10.33 4.26 -6.15
CA ALA A 263 10.11 5.02 -7.37
C ALA A 263 9.17 6.22 -7.15
N LEU A 264 8.05 6.02 -6.45
CA LEU A 264 7.13 7.10 -6.08
C LEU A 264 7.83 8.19 -5.26
N MET A 265 8.64 7.80 -4.29
CA MET A 265 9.37 8.74 -3.44
C MET A 265 10.46 9.48 -4.22
N GLU A 266 11.29 8.79 -5.00
CA GLU A 266 12.42 9.38 -5.71
C GLU A 266 12.01 10.19 -6.94
N GLN A 267 11.06 9.70 -7.73
CA GLN A 267 10.71 10.29 -9.03
C GLN A 267 9.53 11.25 -8.92
N GLN A 268 8.55 10.96 -8.05
CA GLN A 268 7.31 11.73 -7.95
C GLN A 268 7.20 12.56 -6.66
N LYS A 269 8.13 12.39 -5.70
CA LYS A 269 8.11 13.03 -4.38
C LYS A 269 6.84 12.70 -3.57
N LEU A 270 6.27 11.51 -3.83
CA LEU A 270 5.10 11.00 -3.16
C LEU A 270 5.48 9.88 -2.19
N ILE A 271 4.96 9.95 -0.97
CA ILE A 271 5.06 8.85 0.00
C ILE A 271 3.78 8.02 -0.12
N ALA A 272 3.94 6.74 -0.45
CA ALA A 272 2.86 5.75 -0.50
C ALA A 272 3.12 4.63 0.50
N GLU A 273 2.07 4.09 1.08
CA GLU A 273 2.10 2.81 1.80
C GLU A 273 2.10 1.64 0.82
N GLY A 274 2.38 0.41 1.29
CA GLY A 274 2.39 -0.78 0.44
C GLY A 274 1.10 -0.93 -0.39
N ALA A 275 -0.06 -0.78 0.24
CA ALA A 275 -1.36 -0.83 -0.43
C ALA A 275 -1.53 0.28 -1.49
N GLY A 276 -0.94 1.45 -1.26
CA GLY A 276 -0.98 2.58 -2.22
C GLY A 276 -0.06 2.38 -3.42
N ALA A 277 0.98 1.57 -3.29
CA ALA A 277 2.00 1.40 -4.33
C ALA A 277 1.71 0.24 -5.31
N VAL A 278 0.83 -0.73 -4.96
CA VAL A 278 0.63 -1.95 -5.79
C VAL A 278 0.19 -1.66 -7.22
N ALA A 279 -0.64 -0.62 -7.44
CA ALA A 279 -1.07 -0.23 -8.79
C ALA A 279 0.10 0.27 -9.64
N VAL A 280 1.02 1.01 -9.03
CA VAL A 280 2.25 1.49 -9.66
C VAL A 280 3.20 0.33 -9.92
N ALA A 281 3.35 -0.61 -8.97
CA ALA A 281 4.13 -1.82 -9.16
C ALA A 281 3.63 -2.62 -10.38
N ALA A 282 2.32 -2.81 -10.52
CA ALA A 282 1.76 -3.54 -11.66
C ALA A 282 2.07 -2.86 -13.01
N ALA A 283 2.09 -1.53 -13.05
CA ALA A 283 2.47 -0.79 -14.25
C ALA A 283 3.98 -0.84 -14.53
N MET A 284 4.83 -0.69 -13.49
CA MET A 284 6.30 -0.74 -13.60
C MET A 284 6.79 -2.09 -14.12
N PHE A 285 6.20 -3.17 -13.64
CA PHE A 285 6.62 -4.54 -13.96
C PHE A 285 5.78 -5.20 -15.07
N ASN A 286 5.03 -4.39 -15.84
CA ASN A 286 4.22 -4.85 -16.98
C ASN A 286 3.29 -6.04 -16.65
N LYS A 287 2.72 -6.07 -15.42
CA LYS A 287 1.74 -7.10 -15.02
C LYS A 287 0.41 -6.95 -15.73
N VAL A 288 0.13 -5.77 -16.27
CA VAL A 288 -1.08 -5.44 -17.04
C VAL A 288 -0.70 -4.85 -18.40
N PRO A 289 -1.54 -4.96 -19.43
CA PRO A 289 -1.21 -4.52 -20.79
C PRO A 289 -1.32 -2.99 -20.91
N VAL A 290 -0.28 -2.27 -20.50
CA VAL A 290 -0.22 -0.80 -20.48
C VAL A 290 0.53 -0.18 -21.66
N THR A 291 1.36 -0.96 -22.38
CA THR A 291 2.22 -0.46 -23.47
C THR A 291 1.44 0.35 -24.51
N GLY A 292 1.90 1.57 -24.75
CA GLY A 292 1.28 2.52 -25.69
C GLY A 292 0.00 3.19 -25.20
N LYS A 293 -0.48 2.90 -23.98
CA LYS A 293 -1.78 3.32 -23.48
C LYS A 293 -1.72 4.44 -22.46
N LYS A 294 -2.79 5.26 -22.43
CA LYS A 294 -3.05 6.22 -21.37
C LYS A 294 -3.59 5.48 -20.15
N THR A 295 -2.74 5.33 -19.15
CA THR A 295 -3.00 4.50 -17.98
C THR A 295 -3.00 5.34 -16.70
N ILE A 296 -4.01 5.14 -15.85
CA ILE A 296 -4.06 5.75 -14.52
C ILE A 296 -3.82 4.68 -13.45
N CYS A 297 -2.84 4.92 -12.57
CA CYS A 297 -2.60 4.13 -11.38
C CYS A 297 -3.18 4.87 -10.15
N VAL A 298 -4.05 4.21 -9.38
CA VAL A 298 -4.58 4.79 -8.14
C VAL A 298 -3.60 4.54 -7.01
N VAL A 299 -2.97 5.61 -6.51
CA VAL A 299 -2.13 5.59 -5.31
C VAL A 299 -3.05 5.76 -4.10
N SER A 300 -3.55 4.65 -3.57
CA SER A 300 -4.71 4.63 -2.67
C SER A 300 -4.49 5.18 -1.27
N GLY A 301 -3.24 5.21 -0.77
CA GLY A 301 -2.89 5.72 0.55
C GLY A 301 -1.40 5.90 0.76
N GLY A 302 -1.03 6.64 1.83
CA GLY A 302 0.34 6.95 2.18
C GLY A 302 0.65 6.85 3.68
N ASN A 303 -0.23 6.25 4.48
CA ASN A 303 -0.08 6.15 5.94
C ASN A 303 0.88 5.02 6.35
N ILE A 304 2.08 5.01 5.76
CA ILE A 304 3.12 4.05 6.08
C ILE A 304 3.79 4.40 7.41
N ASP A 305 4.11 3.38 8.20
CA ASP A 305 4.94 3.56 9.39
C ASP A 305 6.38 3.86 8.99
N VAL A 306 7.01 4.83 9.68
CA VAL A 306 8.38 5.28 9.35
C VAL A 306 9.41 4.16 9.49
N THR A 307 9.21 3.22 10.42
CA THR A 307 10.10 2.06 10.59
C THR A 307 9.96 1.06 9.43
N ILE A 308 8.74 0.89 8.91
CA ILE A 308 8.50 0.09 7.71
C ILE A 308 9.09 0.80 6.50
N LEU A 309 8.89 2.12 6.36
CA LEU A 309 9.46 2.90 5.26
C LEU A 309 10.99 2.78 5.22
N SER A 310 11.67 2.85 6.38
CA SER A 310 13.12 2.64 6.47
C SER A 310 13.56 1.28 5.92
N ARG A 311 12.83 0.20 6.26
CA ARG A 311 13.10 -1.14 5.73
C ARG A 311 12.84 -1.24 4.23
N VAL A 312 11.77 -0.62 3.75
CA VAL A 312 11.43 -0.58 2.32
C VAL A 312 12.52 0.14 1.52
N ILE A 313 13.00 1.30 2.04
CA ILE A 313 14.10 2.04 1.42
C ILE A 313 15.35 1.17 1.35
N GLY A 314 15.75 0.54 2.45
CA GLY A 314 16.92 -0.37 2.48
C GLY A 314 16.77 -1.49 1.45
N ARG A 315 15.62 -2.18 1.44
CA ARG A 315 15.34 -3.26 0.48
C ARG A 315 15.39 -2.77 -0.98
N GLY A 316 14.81 -1.60 -1.26
CA GLY A 316 14.82 -1.01 -2.59
C GLY A 316 16.23 -0.61 -3.05
N LEU A 317 17.08 -0.12 -2.16
CA LEU A 317 18.48 0.18 -2.44
C LEU A 317 19.28 -1.10 -2.75
N ASP A 318 19.08 -2.18 -1.98
CA ASP A 318 19.71 -3.47 -2.23
C ASP A 318 19.32 -4.04 -3.62
N MET A 319 18.02 -4.04 -3.93
CA MET A 319 17.50 -4.53 -5.22
C MET A 319 17.96 -3.72 -6.42
N SER A 320 18.15 -2.42 -6.26
CA SER A 320 18.67 -1.54 -7.31
C SER A 320 20.20 -1.57 -7.43
N GLY A 321 20.87 -2.38 -6.61
CA GLY A 321 22.33 -2.45 -6.56
C GLY A 321 22.99 -1.18 -6.05
N ARG A 322 22.27 -0.35 -5.29
CA ARG A 322 22.79 0.88 -4.66
C ARG A 322 23.29 0.68 -3.25
N SER A 323 23.02 -0.48 -2.67
CA SER A 323 23.59 -1.01 -1.45
C SER A 323 24.10 -2.41 -1.71
N TYR A 324 25.26 -2.75 -1.16
CA TYR A 324 25.86 -4.07 -1.30
C TYR A 324 26.47 -4.51 0.02
N THR A 325 26.16 -5.72 0.43
CA THR A 325 26.78 -6.38 1.56
C THR A 325 27.66 -7.51 1.06
N VAL A 326 28.91 -7.54 1.49
CA VAL A 326 29.85 -8.62 1.19
C VAL A 326 30.49 -9.11 2.48
N THR A 327 30.65 -10.44 2.60
CA THR A 327 31.40 -11.09 3.66
C THR A 327 32.62 -11.76 3.06
N LEU A 328 33.79 -11.43 3.59
CA LEU A 328 35.07 -11.96 3.18
C LEU A 328 35.65 -12.89 4.27
N ASP A 329 36.19 -14.03 3.86
CA ASP A 329 37.01 -14.87 4.72
C ASP A 329 38.47 -14.41 4.56
N LEU A 330 39.05 -13.93 5.66
CA LEU A 330 40.38 -13.33 5.68
C LEU A 330 41.29 -14.03 6.69
N HIS A 331 42.61 -13.97 6.44
CA HIS A 331 43.59 -14.26 7.49
C HIS A 331 43.59 -13.15 8.54
N ASP A 332 43.50 -13.51 9.84
CA ASP A 332 43.50 -12.50 10.94
C ASP A 332 44.96 -11.98 11.14
N LYS A 333 45.35 -10.99 10.33
CA LYS A 333 46.62 -10.29 10.42
C LYS A 333 46.52 -8.81 10.07
N PRO A 334 47.46 -7.97 10.57
CA PRO A 334 47.49 -6.55 10.27
C PRO A 334 47.52 -6.27 8.76
N GLY A 335 46.72 -5.28 8.32
CA GLY A 335 46.71 -4.81 6.95
C GLY A 335 45.55 -5.32 6.08
N GLU A 336 44.91 -6.45 6.43
CA GLU A 336 43.84 -7.04 5.59
C GLU A 336 42.64 -6.09 5.41
N LEU A 337 42.14 -5.50 6.48
CA LEU A 337 41.07 -4.51 6.41
C LEU A 337 41.45 -3.32 5.52
N MET A 338 42.71 -2.83 5.65
CA MET A 338 43.20 -1.71 4.85
C MET A 338 43.26 -2.10 3.35
N GLY A 339 43.71 -3.31 3.02
CA GLY A 339 43.76 -3.82 1.65
C GLY A 339 42.34 -3.82 1.01
N VAL A 340 41.38 -4.42 1.70
CA VAL A 340 39.98 -4.48 1.23
C VAL A 340 39.38 -3.06 1.10
N ALA A 341 39.53 -2.20 2.11
CA ALA A 341 39.01 -0.84 2.09
C ALA A 341 39.64 -0.01 0.95
N THR A 342 40.93 -0.20 0.67
CA THR A 342 41.63 0.50 -0.43
C THR A 342 41.04 0.10 -1.80
N ILE A 343 40.75 -1.18 -2.02
CA ILE A 343 40.14 -1.66 -3.27
C ILE A 343 38.74 -1.03 -3.44
N VAL A 344 37.88 -1.10 -2.42
CA VAL A 344 36.54 -0.55 -2.45
C VAL A 344 36.58 0.96 -2.72
N ALA A 345 37.43 1.70 -2.00
CA ALA A 345 37.55 3.16 -2.13
C ALA A 345 38.07 3.57 -3.52
N ARG A 346 39.07 2.86 -4.06
CA ARG A 346 39.63 3.12 -5.40
C ARG A 346 38.59 2.96 -6.51
N LEU A 347 37.65 2.07 -6.33
CA LEU A 347 36.56 1.82 -7.28
C LEU A 347 35.36 2.75 -7.04
N GLY A 348 35.36 3.56 -5.97
CA GLY A 348 34.32 4.53 -5.67
C GLY A 348 33.15 3.95 -4.86
N GLY A 349 33.33 2.81 -4.20
CA GLY A 349 32.39 2.30 -3.19
C GLY A 349 32.56 3.08 -1.88
N ASN A 350 31.44 3.46 -1.24
CA ASN A 350 31.43 4.15 0.05
C ASN A 350 31.06 3.17 1.16
N ILE A 351 32.01 2.82 2.04
CA ILE A 351 31.79 1.87 3.13
C ILE A 351 30.96 2.53 4.23
N ILE A 352 29.78 1.95 4.51
CA ILE A 352 28.86 2.42 5.56
C ILE A 352 29.13 1.72 6.89
N SER A 353 29.38 0.42 6.84
CA SER A 353 29.55 -0.42 8.04
C SER A 353 30.63 -1.47 7.83
N VAL A 354 31.38 -1.72 8.89
CA VAL A 354 32.42 -2.75 8.94
C VAL A 354 32.19 -3.58 10.18
N LEU A 355 32.02 -4.88 10.01
CA LEU A 355 31.98 -5.84 11.11
C LEU A 355 33.14 -6.84 10.93
N HIS A 356 34.06 -6.87 11.89
CA HIS A 356 35.21 -7.75 11.90
C HIS A 356 35.01 -8.82 12.98
N GLU A 357 34.68 -10.02 12.57
CA GLU A 357 34.36 -11.14 13.47
C GLU A 357 35.49 -12.17 13.49
N ARG A 358 36.10 -12.36 14.67
CA ARG A 358 37.19 -13.31 14.90
C ARG A 358 36.72 -14.68 15.38
N ASN A 359 35.44 -14.85 15.66
CA ASN A 359 34.86 -16.09 16.18
C ASN A 359 34.57 -17.09 15.05
N ASN A 360 35.60 -17.49 14.27
CA ASN A 360 35.47 -18.60 13.33
C ASN A 360 35.86 -19.91 14.07
N ASN A 361 34.85 -20.71 14.43
CA ASN A 361 35.05 -21.94 15.19
C ASN A 361 35.81 -23.03 14.40
N SER A 362 35.99 -22.88 13.10
CA SER A 362 36.65 -23.86 12.22
C SER A 362 38.10 -23.55 11.91
N ASN A 363 38.55 -22.30 12.03
CA ASN A 363 39.92 -21.89 11.75
C ASN A 363 40.33 -20.70 12.66
N VAL A 364 41.29 -20.98 13.58
CA VAL A 364 41.78 -20.00 14.56
C VAL A 364 42.56 -18.84 13.93
N THR A 365 43.07 -19.02 12.71
CA THR A 365 43.84 -17.97 11.99
C THR A 365 43.01 -17.19 10.99
N ALA A 366 41.71 -17.45 10.88
CA ALA A 366 40.78 -16.78 9.98
C ALA A 366 39.81 -15.88 10.73
N CYS A 367 39.36 -14.85 10.05
CA CYS A 367 38.29 -13.94 10.51
C CYS A 367 37.33 -13.63 9.38
N PHE A 368 36.10 -13.27 9.73
CA PHE A 368 35.14 -12.76 8.76
C PHE A 368 35.11 -11.23 8.80
N LEU A 369 35.22 -10.62 7.63
CA LEU A 369 35.05 -9.19 7.44
C LEU A 369 33.76 -8.96 6.63
N ARG A 370 32.72 -8.48 7.30
CA ARG A 370 31.47 -8.10 6.65
C ARG A 370 31.47 -6.58 6.43
N LEU A 371 31.29 -6.20 5.17
CA LEU A 371 31.19 -4.81 4.76
C LEU A 371 29.79 -4.54 4.19
N VAL A 372 29.20 -3.40 4.59
CA VAL A 372 28.04 -2.82 3.91
C VAL A 372 28.53 -1.54 3.24
N MET A 373 28.20 -1.37 1.96
CA MET A 373 28.69 -0.24 1.17
C MET A 373 27.63 0.31 0.24
N GLU A 374 27.68 1.61 -0.02
CA GLU A 374 26.95 2.25 -1.11
C GLU A 374 27.65 1.98 -2.43
N THR A 375 26.85 1.61 -3.41
CA THR A 375 27.27 1.36 -4.79
C THR A 375 26.36 2.12 -5.76
N ARG A 376 26.72 2.18 -7.04
CA ARG A 376 25.92 2.93 -8.03
C ARG A 376 24.82 2.07 -8.66
N ASN A 377 25.13 0.81 -8.95
CA ASN A 377 24.25 -0.15 -9.61
C ASN A 377 24.86 -1.56 -9.54
N ALA A 378 24.20 -2.56 -10.11
CA ALA A 378 24.65 -3.95 -10.15
C ALA A 378 26.00 -4.14 -10.88
N GLU A 379 26.29 -3.34 -11.90
CA GLU A 379 27.57 -3.38 -12.63
C GLU A 379 28.73 -2.92 -11.72
N HIS A 380 28.49 -1.89 -10.91
CA HIS A 380 29.47 -1.41 -9.93
C HIS A 380 29.73 -2.44 -8.83
N ILE A 381 28.70 -3.17 -8.37
CA ILE A 381 28.85 -4.31 -7.46
C ILE A 381 29.75 -5.38 -8.09
N SER A 382 29.47 -5.73 -9.35
CA SER A 382 30.27 -6.74 -10.08
C SER A 382 31.74 -6.33 -10.22
N LEU A 383 31.99 -5.04 -10.50
CA LEU A 383 33.35 -4.48 -10.59
C LEU A 383 34.10 -4.61 -9.26
N ILE A 384 33.48 -4.24 -8.15
CA ILE A 384 34.08 -4.35 -6.81
C ILE A 384 34.33 -5.81 -6.44
N ARG A 385 33.32 -6.67 -6.67
CA ARG A 385 33.40 -8.09 -6.40
C ARG A 385 34.58 -8.77 -7.15
N ASN A 386 34.69 -8.50 -8.44
CA ASN A 386 35.77 -9.06 -9.26
C ASN A 386 37.14 -8.57 -8.79
N ALA A 387 37.32 -7.31 -8.49
CA ALA A 387 38.57 -6.77 -7.99
C ALA A 387 38.98 -7.35 -6.63
N LEU A 388 38.02 -7.64 -5.75
CA LEU A 388 38.30 -8.35 -4.50
C LEU A 388 38.79 -9.79 -4.75
N LEU A 389 38.11 -10.51 -5.66
CA LEU A 389 38.51 -11.88 -6.04
C LEU A 389 39.88 -11.90 -6.70
N GLU A 390 40.20 -10.99 -7.64
CA GLU A 390 41.48 -10.83 -8.30
C GLU A 390 42.64 -10.52 -7.32
N ALA A 391 42.33 -9.80 -6.25
CA ALA A 391 43.25 -9.51 -5.16
C ALA A 391 43.47 -10.71 -4.20
N GLY A 392 42.80 -11.85 -4.44
CA GLY A 392 42.93 -13.07 -3.69
C GLY A 392 42.02 -13.19 -2.45
N TYR A 393 41.04 -12.31 -2.30
CA TYR A 393 40.07 -12.39 -1.22
C TYR A 393 38.97 -13.42 -1.51
N THR A 394 38.57 -14.19 -0.50
CA THR A 394 37.51 -15.19 -0.61
C THR A 394 36.19 -14.59 -0.16
N ILE A 395 35.21 -14.57 -1.06
CA ILE A 395 33.83 -14.12 -0.75
C ILE A 395 33.02 -15.34 -0.31
N VAL A 396 32.37 -15.26 0.87
CA VAL A 396 31.63 -16.37 1.50
C VAL A 396 30.11 -16.23 1.45
N ASN A 397 29.57 -15.16 0.84
CA ASN A 397 28.13 -14.95 0.62
C ASN A 397 27.84 -14.51 -0.80
#